data_19ac19c1910db5a16f2c62431c8263a1
#
_entry.id   19ac19c1910db5a16f2c62431c8263a1
#
_cell.length_a   1.000
_cell.length_b   1.000
_cell.length_c   1.000
_cell.angle_alpha   90.00
_cell.angle_beta   90.00
_cell.angle_gamma   90.00
#
_symmetry.space_group_name_H-M   'P 1'
#
loop_
_entity.id
_entity.type
_entity.pdbx_description
1 polymer ?
#
loop_
_entity_poly.entity_id
_entity_poly.type
_entity_poly.pdbx_seq_one_letter_code
_entity_poly.pdbx_strand_id
1 'polypeptide(L)'
;MKITDIEVIPLRVPYEDRIRKTFYHFGMNEEVTVYKFHTDTGLVGLGENPGPPFEQSLLDPYLGTNPFDHVMGTGRFNLDMACYDLMGKHLGLPAWKLMGQQVREWVSMGWWMPCMSPEDSAAEVQEAAARGYRGLKCKARAFYDVVEQAQAMQEAAPPDFRIEFDFNGALVNVERALPILRQLEQIPIVKGIEEPIFAYDIEGWRRLHQEIRIPFYLHGVSTIFDGPSRQPSGPWLGLRAGDFDGALCSHETIRNALAASWAFAAANTPILLQYVGTGITAAFACHLGAVMHTATLPGVTAHHTYEDDLIVEPHQVQRGFMQVPTGPGLGVELDEAAIERYRDVPAPQWSRHFSVVTLPGGLEHYYRNLRQAERLMKQGVDEAFAPGVCLTEREDDGSADFDKLWHRLQESDWPIWA
;
A
#
# COMPACT_ATOMS: atom_id res chain seq x y z
N MET A 1 -11.70 32.85 -4.75
CA MET A 1 -11.46 31.61 -5.53
C MET A 1 -12.60 30.64 -5.24
N LYS A 2 -13.22 30.10 -6.27
CA LYS A 2 -14.38 29.21 -6.18
C LYS A 2 -14.21 28.06 -7.16
N ILE A 3 -14.43 26.82 -6.74
CA ILE A 3 -14.38 25.64 -7.62
C ILE A 3 -15.59 25.70 -8.54
N THR A 4 -15.36 25.79 -9.84
CA THR A 4 -16.40 25.94 -10.87
C THR A 4 -16.73 24.65 -11.58
N ASP A 5 -15.76 23.77 -11.71
CA ASP A 5 -15.89 22.48 -12.40
C ASP A 5 -14.87 21.47 -11.89
N ILE A 6 -15.17 20.18 -12.04
CA ILE A 6 -14.27 19.07 -11.72
C ILE A 6 -14.20 18.17 -12.95
N GLU A 7 -13.11 18.28 -13.70
CA GLU A 7 -12.81 17.38 -14.80
C GLU A 7 -12.35 16.03 -14.23
N VAL A 8 -13.03 14.96 -14.62
CA VAL A 8 -12.73 13.58 -14.21
C VAL A 8 -12.09 12.86 -15.37
N ILE A 9 -10.86 12.39 -15.20
CA ILE A 9 -10.05 11.79 -16.26
C ILE A 9 -9.70 10.35 -15.88
N PRO A 10 -10.51 9.37 -16.29
CA PRO A 10 -10.17 7.97 -16.12
C PRO A 10 -9.05 7.58 -17.08
N LEU A 11 -8.05 6.91 -16.56
CA LEU A 11 -6.86 6.46 -17.27
C LEU A 11 -6.62 4.98 -17.01
N ARG A 12 -5.86 4.36 -17.89
CA ARG A 12 -5.27 3.05 -17.63
C ARG A 12 -3.76 3.16 -17.77
N VAL A 13 -3.09 3.23 -16.62
CA VAL A 13 -1.64 3.30 -16.53
C VAL A 13 -1.12 1.90 -16.25
N PRO A 14 -0.43 1.25 -17.19
CA PRO A 14 0.07 -0.09 -16.99
C PRO A 14 0.99 -0.18 -15.77
N TYR A 15 0.99 -1.32 -15.12
CA TYR A 15 2.04 -1.63 -14.17
C TYR A 15 3.32 -2.01 -14.91
N GLU A 16 4.45 -1.81 -14.28
CA GLU A 16 5.76 -2.29 -14.73
C GLU A 16 5.72 -3.80 -15.06
N ASP A 17 6.29 -4.20 -16.20
CA ASP A 17 6.22 -5.58 -16.72
C ASP A 17 6.65 -6.63 -15.68
N ARG A 18 7.66 -6.32 -14.84
CA ARG A 18 8.21 -7.21 -13.80
C ARG A 18 7.19 -7.66 -12.76
N ILE A 19 6.11 -6.87 -12.52
CA ILE A 19 5.10 -7.15 -11.49
C ILE A 19 3.67 -7.24 -12.06
N ARG A 20 3.47 -6.82 -13.30
CA ARG A 20 2.16 -6.69 -13.94
C ARG A 20 1.34 -7.97 -13.88
N LYS A 21 1.97 -9.11 -14.22
CA LYS A 21 1.32 -10.42 -14.19
C LYS A 21 0.90 -10.83 -12.78
N THR A 22 1.77 -10.61 -11.80
CA THR A 22 1.48 -10.88 -10.39
C THR A 22 0.29 -10.04 -9.92
N PHE A 23 0.26 -8.74 -10.25
CA PHE A 23 -0.87 -7.88 -9.91
C PHE A 23 -2.18 -8.34 -10.54
N TYR A 24 -2.13 -8.79 -11.79
CA TYR A 24 -3.29 -9.36 -12.43
C TYR A 24 -3.84 -10.58 -11.67
N HIS A 25 -2.97 -11.52 -11.26
CA HIS A 25 -3.37 -12.69 -10.50
C HIS A 25 -3.97 -12.32 -9.13
N PHE A 26 -3.53 -11.24 -8.51
CA PHE A 26 -4.13 -10.68 -7.31
C PHE A 26 -5.46 -9.93 -7.59
N GLY A 27 -5.85 -9.80 -8.85
CA GLY A 27 -7.05 -9.09 -9.28
C GLY A 27 -6.96 -7.58 -9.08
N MET A 28 -5.75 -7.03 -9.15
CA MET A 28 -5.52 -5.59 -9.23
C MET A 28 -5.73 -5.12 -10.67
N ASN A 29 -6.21 -3.91 -10.83
CA ASN A 29 -6.41 -3.28 -12.13
C ASN A 29 -5.48 -2.08 -12.30
N GLU A 30 -5.27 -1.67 -13.55
CA GLU A 30 -4.40 -0.57 -13.94
C GLU A 30 -5.14 0.78 -14.00
N GLU A 31 -6.32 0.86 -13.40
CA GLU A 31 -7.15 2.06 -13.46
C GLU A 31 -6.61 3.12 -12.51
N VAL A 32 -6.48 4.33 -13.02
CA VAL A 32 -6.14 5.53 -12.28
C VAL A 32 -7.08 6.64 -12.73
N THR A 33 -7.60 7.40 -11.80
CA THR A 33 -8.43 8.56 -12.13
C THR A 33 -7.75 9.83 -11.64
N VAL A 34 -7.48 10.75 -12.55
CA VAL A 34 -7.02 12.11 -12.24
C VAL A 34 -8.20 13.05 -12.19
N TYR A 35 -8.22 13.93 -11.19
CA TYR A 35 -9.22 14.99 -11.01
C TYR A 35 -8.54 16.35 -11.19
N LYS A 36 -9.08 17.18 -12.10
CA LYS A 36 -8.69 18.59 -12.24
C LYS A 36 -9.81 19.46 -11.69
N PHE A 37 -9.53 20.14 -10.58
CA PHE A 37 -10.45 21.09 -9.95
C PHE A 37 -10.22 22.47 -10.55
N HIS A 38 -11.12 22.91 -11.44
CA HIS A 38 -11.08 24.22 -12.07
C HIS A 38 -11.70 25.30 -11.19
N THR A 39 -11.14 26.50 -11.23
CA THR A 39 -11.64 27.63 -10.43
C THR A 39 -11.97 28.86 -11.27
N ASP A 40 -12.76 29.76 -10.71
CA ASP A 40 -13.10 31.08 -11.29
C ASP A 40 -11.87 32.01 -11.41
N THR A 41 -10.73 31.66 -10.84
CA THR A 41 -9.47 32.38 -10.96
C THR A 41 -8.53 31.80 -12.04
N GLY A 42 -8.92 30.73 -12.71
CA GLY A 42 -8.12 30.03 -13.69
C GLY A 42 -7.07 29.08 -13.12
N LEU A 43 -6.97 28.95 -11.78
CA LEU A 43 -6.13 27.94 -11.17
C LEU A 43 -6.77 26.56 -11.28
N VAL A 44 -5.92 25.54 -11.43
CA VAL A 44 -6.32 24.13 -11.49
C VAL A 44 -5.61 23.37 -10.39
N GLY A 45 -6.36 22.63 -9.58
CA GLY A 45 -5.85 21.71 -8.55
C GLY A 45 -5.90 20.26 -9.00
N LEU A 46 -4.92 19.48 -8.59
CA LEU A 46 -4.78 18.08 -8.96
C LEU A 46 -5.18 17.14 -7.81
N GLY A 47 -6.05 16.18 -8.12
CA GLY A 47 -6.38 15.04 -7.26
C GLY A 47 -6.17 13.73 -8.01
N GLU A 48 -6.06 12.63 -7.28
CA GLU A 48 -5.82 11.31 -7.87
C GLU A 48 -6.51 10.21 -7.06
N ASN A 49 -7.01 9.19 -7.76
CA ASN A 49 -7.49 7.94 -7.19
C ASN A 49 -6.88 6.75 -7.94
N PRO A 50 -6.18 5.83 -7.28
CA PRO A 50 -5.71 4.57 -7.90
C PRO A 50 -6.89 3.60 -8.03
N GLY A 51 -7.73 3.83 -9.04
CA GLY A 51 -8.94 3.07 -9.31
C GLY A 51 -9.94 3.85 -10.17
N PRO A 52 -11.16 3.32 -10.33
CA PRO A 52 -12.20 3.96 -11.12
C PRO A 52 -12.63 5.31 -10.55
N PRO A 53 -13.30 6.15 -11.37
CA PRO A 53 -13.85 7.42 -10.93
C PRO A 53 -14.77 7.27 -9.70
N PHE A 54 -14.70 8.25 -8.82
CA PHE A 54 -15.69 8.37 -7.76
C PHE A 54 -17.07 8.75 -8.31
N GLU A 55 -18.09 8.30 -7.59
CA GLU A 55 -19.48 8.69 -7.87
C GLU A 55 -19.64 10.22 -7.76
N GLN A 56 -20.49 10.80 -8.61
CA GLN A 56 -20.73 12.23 -8.66
C GLN A 56 -21.10 12.83 -7.29
N SER A 57 -21.84 12.09 -6.50
CA SER A 57 -22.24 12.48 -5.12
C SER A 57 -21.06 12.78 -4.18
N LEU A 58 -19.86 12.26 -4.46
CA LEU A 58 -18.63 12.56 -3.72
C LEU A 58 -17.93 13.83 -4.25
N LEU A 59 -18.20 14.22 -5.47
CA LEU A 59 -17.65 15.42 -6.11
C LEU A 59 -18.51 16.66 -5.84
N ASP A 60 -19.84 16.50 -5.82
CA ASP A 60 -20.81 17.60 -5.65
C ASP A 60 -20.52 18.52 -4.44
N PRO A 61 -20.08 18.01 -3.27
CA PRO A 61 -19.77 18.86 -2.11
C PRO A 61 -18.66 19.90 -2.34
N TYR A 62 -17.80 19.68 -3.35
CA TYR A 62 -16.72 20.62 -3.68
C TYR A 62 -17.18 21.71 -4.65
N LEU A 63 -18.17 21.42 -5.51
CA LEU A 63 -18.64 22.34 -6.54
C LEU A 63 -19.26 23.60 -5.91
N GLY A 64 -18.83 24.74 -6.41
CA GLY A 64 -19.33 26.03 -5.95
C GLY A 64 -18.75 26.51 -4.60
N THR A 65 -17.89 25.74 -3.96
CA THR A 65 -17.24 26.09 -2.69
C THR A 65 -15.89 26.76 -2.89
N ASN A 66 -15.32 27.31 -1.82
CA ASN A 66 -13.94 27.78 -1.81
C ASN A 66 -13.03 26.64 -1.34
N PRO A 67 -11.91 26.33 -2.01
CA PRO A 67 -10.96 25.32 -1.52
C PRO A 67 -10.55 25.47 -0.05
N PHE A 68 -10.51 26.69 0.49
CA PHE A 68 -10.22 26.94 1.89
C PHE A 68 -11.31 26.45 2.87
N ASP A 69 -12.52 26.17 2.39
CA ASP A 69 -13.57 25.55 3.21
C ASP A 69 -13.26 24.09 3.53
N HIS A 70 -12.30 23.49 2.79
CA HIS A 70 -11.90 22.08 2.89
C HIS A 70 -10.54 21.85 3.59
N VAL A 71 -10.01 22.86 4.31
CA VAL A 71 -8.70 22.79 5.00
C VAL A 71 -8.55 21.59 5.93
N MET A 72 -9.61 21.14 6.59
CA MET A 72 -9.53 19.96 7.49
C MET A 72 -9.91 18.64 6.80
N GLY A 73 -10.11 18.68 5.49
CA GLY A 73 -10.57 17.53 4.71
C GLY A 73 -12.01 17.14 5.04
N THR A 74 -12.75 16.71 4.03
CA THR A 74 -14.19 16.42 4.18
C THR A 74 -14.52 14.95 3.99
N GLY A 75 -13.58 14.12 3.58
CA GLY A 75 -13.87 12.70 3.47
C GLY A 75 -12.93 11.85 2.61
N ARG A 76 -12.33 12.41 1.59
CA ARG A 76 -11.45 11.67 0.67
C ARG A 76 -10.15 12.44 0.44
N PHE A 77 -9.04 11.91 0.93
CA PHE A 77 -7.73 12.53 0.70
C PHE A 77 -7.43 12.76 -0.79
N ASN A 78 -7.93 11.87 -1.65
CA ASN A 78 -7.82 11.92 -3.11
C ASN A 78 -8.36 13.22 -3.71
N LEU A 79 -9.46 13.75 -3.15
CA LEU A 79 -10.10 15.00 -3.57
C LEU A 79 -9.60 16.18 -2.74
N ASP A 80 -9.35 15.96 -1.46
CA ASP A 80 -8.82 16.99 -0.57
C ASP A 80 -7.43 17.47 -1.03
N MET A 81 -6.58 16.58 -1.61
CA MET A 81 -5.29 16.98 -2.16
C MET A 81 -5.43 18.04 -3.26
N ALA A 82 -6.49 17.99 -4.09
CA ALA A 82 -6.76 19.02 -5.11
C ALA A 82 -7.06 20.38 -4.47
N CYS A 83 -7.78 20.40 -3.34
CA CYS A 83 -8.01 21.64 -2.59
C CYS A 83 -6.70 22.20 -2.03
N TYR A 84 -5.82 21.37 -1.47
CA TYR A 84 -4.52 21.81 -0.99
C TYR A 84 -3.60 22.30 -2.11
N ASP A 85 -3.66 21.68 -3.27
CA ASP A 85 -2.95 22.13 -4.47
C ASP A 85 -3.45 23.54 -4.89
N LEU A 86 -4.76 23.74 -4.97
CA LEU A 86 -5.36 25.05 -5.26
C LEU A 86 -4.99 26.12 -4.24
N MET A 87 -5.11 25.81 -2.96
CA MET A 87 -4.78 26.74 -1.88
C MET A 87 -3.30 27.16 -1.92
N GLY A 88 -2.41 26.18 -2.11
CA GLY A 88 -0.99 26.42 -2.22
C GLY A 88 -0.63 27.26 -3.46
N LYS A 89 -1.19 26.93 -4.63
CA LYS A 89 -1.03 27.72 -5.86
C LYS A 89 -1.56 29.15 -5.71
N HIS A 90 -2.68 29.33 -5.08
CA HIS A 90 -3.26 30.66 -4.81
C HIS A 90 -2.38 31.55 -3.93
N LEU A 91 -1.76 30.94 -2.92
CA LEU A 91 -0.87 31.65 -1.99
C LEU A 91 0.58 31.72 -2.41
N GLY A 92 0.96 31.02 -3.49
CA GLY A 92 2.36 30.85 -3.90
C GLY A 92 3.20 30.06 -2.89
N LEU A 93 2.59 29.10 -2.18
CA LEU A 93 3.21 28.32 -1.12
C LEU A 93 3.07 26.82 -1.38
N PRO A 94 4.06 25.98 -0.97
CA PRO A 94 3.88 24.53 -1.01
C PRO A 94 2.81 24.06 -0.02
N ALA A 95 2.09 22.99 -0.38
CA ALA A 95 0.92 22.50 0.35
C ALA A 95 1.20 22.20 1.84
N TRP A 96 2.40 21.69 2.16
CA TRP A 96 2.75 21.40 3.56
C TRP A 96 2.64 22.63 4.50
N LYS A 97 2.85 23.86 4.00
CA LYS A 97 2.71 25.09 4.81
C LYS A 97 1.28 25.35 5.30
N LEU A 98 0.31 24.72 4.65
CA LEU A 98 -1.10 24.76 5.05
C LEU A 98 -1.45 23.65 6.05
N MET A 99 -0.59 22.65 6.19
CA MET A 99 -0.78 21.48 7.06
C MET A 99 -0.10 21.66 8.43
N GLY A 100 1.02 22.39 8.47
CA GLY A 100 1.75 22.60 9.71
C GLY A 100 3.16 23.16 9.52
N GLN A 101 3.94 23.10 10.61
CA GLN A 101 5.34 23.47 10.59
C GLN A 101 6.16 22.33 9.96
N GLN A 102 7.05 22.68 9.04
CA GLN A 102 7.98 21.71 8.46
C GLN A 102 8.95 21.18 9.51
N VAL A 103 9.06 19.86 9.61
CA VAL A 103 10.00 19.17 10.51
C VAL A 103 11.09 18.43 9.75
N ARG A 104 10.91 18.22 8.43
CA ARG A 104 11.92 17.61 7.56
C ARG A 104 11.77 18.05 6.10
N GLU A 105 12.89 18.08 5.38
CA GLU A 105 12.94 18.35 3.94
C GLU A 105 12.98 17.08 3.08
N TRP A 106 13.26 15.94 3.71
CA TRP A 106 13.35 14.64 3.07
C TRP A 106 12.52 13.64 3.86
N VAL A 107 11.62 12.94 3.18
CA VAL A 107 10.70 11.95 3.76
C VAL A 107 11.22 10.55 3.46
N SER A 108 11.24 9.69 4.48
CA SER A 108 11.65 8.28 4.32
C SER A 108 10.65 7.53 3.44
N MET A 109 11.17 6.82 2.41
CA MET A 109 10.38 6.06 1.45
C MET A 109 10.82 4.61 1.39
N GLY A 110 9.83 3.72 1.39
CA GLY A 110 9.98 2.29 1.20
C GLY A 110 9.44 1.85 -0.16
N TRP A 111 10.13 0.87 -0.73
CA TRP A 111 9.60 0.11 -1.86
C TRP A 111 8.43 -0.74 -1.41
N TRP A 112 7.45 -0.95 -2.26
CA TRP A 112 6.36 -1.87 -1.99
C TRP A 112 6.29 -2.95 -3.05
N MET A 113 6.05 -4.20 -2.65
CA MET A 113 5.85 -5.31 -3.56
C MET A 113 4.71 -6.22 -3.10
N PRO A 114 4.00 -6.88 -4.02
CA PRO A 114 3.09 -7.97 -3.68
C PRO A 114 3.87 -9.17 -3.12
N CYS A 115 3.16 -10.20 -2.70
CA CYS A 115 3.77 -11.49 -2.40
C CYS A 115 4.20 -12.17 -3.70
N MET A 116 5.44 -12.60 -3.78
CA MET A 116 6.05 -13.21 -4.96
C MET A 116 6.89 -14.43 -4.54
N SER A 117 7.40 -15.19 -5.52
CA SER A 117 8.34 -16.26 -5.24
C SER A 117 9.60 -15.75 -4.52
N PRO A 118 10.37 -16.60 -3.83
CA PRO A 118 11.65 -16.19 -3.24
C PRO A 118 12.60 -15.55 -4.25
N GLU A 119 12.67 -16.10 -5.47
CA GLU A 119 13.51 -15.59 -6.57
C GLU A 119 13.07 -14.19 -7.04
N ASP A 120 11.77 -14.02 -7.32
CA ASP A 120 11.22 -12.73 -7.73
C ASP A 120 11.33 -11.70 -6.62
N SER A 121 11.17 -12.12 -5.36
CA SER A 121 11.33 -11.25 -4.19
C SER A 121 12.78 -10.76 -4.05
N ALA A 122 13.76 -11.60 -4.34
CA ALA A 122 15.18 -11.23 -4.39
C ALA A 122 15.45 -10.21 -5.51
N ALA A 123 14.86 -10.42 -6.70
CA ALA A 123 14.96 -9.48 -7.82
C ALA A 123 14.35 -8.10 -7.49
N GLU A 124 13.22 -8.06 -6.79
CA GLU A 124 12.60 -6.80 -6.33
C GLU A 124 13.49 -6.04 -5.35
N VAL A 125 14.21 -6.73 -4.46
CA VAL A 125 15.19 -6.07 -3.57
C VAL A 125 16.31 -5.41 -4.36
N GLN A 126 16.83 -6.09 -5.41
CA GLN A 126 17.88 -5.53 -6.27
C GLN A 126 17.37 -4.30 -7.03
N GLU A 127 16.18 -4.38 -7.60
CA GLU A 127 15.55 -3.27 -8.31
C GLU A 127 15.30 -2.07 -7.38
N ALA A 128 14.73 -2.31 -6.19
CA ALA A 128 14.53 -1.28 -5.18
C ALA A 128 15.84 -0.58 -4.80
N ALA A 129 16.90 -1.35 -4.58
CA ALA A 129 18.22 -0.82 -4.25
C ALA A 129 18.81 0.01 -5.41
N ALA A 130 18.67 -0.46 -6.65
CA ALA A 130 19.12 0.25 -7.86
C ALA A 130 18.41 1.60 -8.05
N ARG A 131 17.10 1.67 -7.69
CA ARG A 131 16.31 2.92 -7.70
C ARG A 131 16.48 3.76 -6.43
N GLY A 132 17.47 3.47 -5.58
CA GLY A 132 17.85 4.30 -4.44
C GLY A 132 17.08 4.04 -3.14
N TYR A 133 16.21 3.05 -3.09
CA TYR A 133 15.51 2.64 -1.87
C TYR A 133 16.44 1.86 -0.93
N ARG A 134 16.14 1.92 0.37
CA ARG A 134 16.86 1.18 1.43
C ARG A 134 15.95 0.34 2.31
N GLY A 135 14.70 0.27 1.96
CA GLY A 135 13.70 -0.53 2.65
C GLY A 135 12.58 -0.95 1.72
N LEU A 136 12.00 -2.09 2.02
CA LEU A 136 10.96 -2.72 1.22
C LEU A 136 9.89 -3.28 2.13
N LYS A 137 8.63 -3.03 1.79
CA LYS A 137 7.46 -3.67 2.38
C LYS A 137 6.95 -4.75 1.44
N CYS A 138 6.95 -6.00 1.91
CA CYS A 138 6.49 -7.19 1.19
C CYS A 138 5.18 -7.72 1.78
N LYS A 139 4.23 -8.05 0.94
CA LYS A 139 3.04 -8.79 1.37
C LYS A 139 3.40 -10.26 1.64
N ALA A 140 3.18 -10.74 2.86
CA ALA A 140 3.33 -12.16 3.19
C ALA A 140 2.00 -12.90 2.98
N ARG A 141 2.04 -14.02 2.27
CA ARG A 141 0.86 -14.82 1.96
C ARG A 141 1.11 -16.30 2.24
N ALA A 142 0.07 -16.96 2.71
CA ALA A 142 0.10 -18.32 3.24
C ALA A 142 0.66 -19.38 2.28
N PHE A 143 0.61 -19.13 0.98
CA PHE A 143 1.04 -20.03 -0.09
C PHE A 143 2.51 -19.85 -0.54
N TYR A 144 3.31 -19.08 0.24
CA TYR A 144 4.76 -19.02 0.09
C TYR A 144 5.46 -19.26 1.42
N ASP A 145 6.62 -19.88 1.38
CA ASP A 145 7.53 -19.95 2.52
C ASP A 145 8.17 -18.58 2.76
N VAL A 146 7.65 -17.86 3.74
CA VAL A 146 8.10 -16.51 4.08
C VAL A 146 9.52 -16.49 4.64
N VAL A 147 10.00 -17.59 5.20
CA VAL A 147 11.38 -17.72 5.70
C VAL A 147 12.35 -17.84 4.52
N GLU A 148 12.02 -18.68 3.54
CA GLU A 148 12.78 -18.80 2.30
C GLU A 148 12.80 -17.48 1.52
N GLN A 149 11.65 -16.79 1.42
CA GLN A 149 11.60 -15.45 0.83
C GLN A 149 12.55 -14.48 1.55
N ALA A 150 12.52 -14.43 2.89
CA ALA A 150 13.39 -13.54 3.66
C ALA A 150 14.88 -13.87 3.48
N GLN A 151 15.24 -15.14 3.38
CA GLN A 151 16.61 -15.59 3.12
C GLN A 151 17.08 -15.17 1.72
N ALA A 152 16.28 -15.41 0.69
CA ALA A 152 16.59 -15.01 -0.68
C ALA A 152 16.75 -13.48 -0.80
N MET A 153 15.87 -12.71 -0.17
CA MET A 153 16.00 -11.27 -0.10
C MET A 153 17.24 -10.81 0.66
N GLN A 154 17.61 -11.49 1.77
CA GLN A 154 18.82 -11.20 2.53
C GLN A 154 20.10 -11.40 1.68
N GLU A 155 20.14 -12.46 0.88
CA GLU A 155 21.29 -12.75 0.01
C GLU A 155 21.43 -11.74 -1.13
N ALA A 156 20.31 -11.22 -1.64
CA ALA A 156 20.29 -10.26 -2.75
C ALA A 156 20.50 -8.79 -2.29
N ALA A 157 20.29 -8.49 -1.02
CA ALA A 157 20.25 -7.13 -0.52
C ALA A 157 21.63 -6.52 -0.33
N PRO A 158 21.79 -5.22 -0.64
CA PRO A 158 22.98 -4.49 -0.22
C PRO A 158 23.02 -4.31 1.30
N PRO A 159 24.19 -3.99 1.89
CA PRO A 159 24.30 -3.67 3.30
C PRO A 159 23.30 -2.58 3.71
N ASP A 160 22.75 -2.67 4.91
CA ASP A 160 21.78 -1.72 5.50
C ASP A 160 20.40 -1.70 4.85
N PHE A 161 20.10 -2.60 3.92
CA PHE A 161 18.73 -2.77 3.42
C PHE A 161 17.84 -3.41 4.49
N ARG A 162 16.55 -3.07 4.52
CA ARG A 162 15.59 -3.59 5.50
C ARG A 162 14.32 -4.09 4.83
N ILE A 163 13.70 -5.11 5.41
CA ILE A 163 12.43 -5.66 4.93
C ILE A 163 11.40 -5.57 6.04
N GLU A 164 10.19 -5.21 5.66
CA GLU A 164 8.98 -5.30 6.46
C GLU A 164 8.02 -6.29 5.79
N PHE A 165 7.54 -7.27 6.54
CA PHE A 165 6.50 -8.19 6.08
C PHE A 165 5.13 -7.78 6.59
N ASP A 166 4.17 -7.67 5.67
CA ASP A 166 2.77 -7.41 5.99
C ASP A 166 1.95 -8.71 5.82
N PHE A 167 1.56 -9.29 6.92
CA PHE A 167 0.79 -10.53 6.98
C PHE A 167 -0.71 -10.32 6.80
N ASN A 168 -1.24 -9.12 7.00
CA ASN A 168 -2.69 -8.84 7.02
C ASN A 168 -3.49 -9.87 7.85
N GLY A 169 -2.99 -10.24 9.01
CA GLY A 169 -3.59 -11.21 9.92
C GLY A 169 -3.49 -12.67 9.45
N ALA A 170 -2.64 -12.99 8.46
CA ALA A 170 -2.61 -14.33 7.86
C ALA A 170 -2.07 -15.41 8.78
N LEU A 171 -1.32 -15.06 9.83
CA LEU A 171 -0.89 -16.02 10.84
C LEU A 171 -2.00 -16.37 11.84
N VAL A 172 -3.13 -15.63 11.80
CA VAL A 172 -4.39 -15.89 12.50
C VAL A 172 -4.30 -15.76 14.02
N ASN A 173 -3.42 -16.49 14.69
CA ASN A 173 -3.27 -16.52 16.14
C ASN A 173 -1.81 -16.73 16.56
N VAL A 174 -1.54 -16.55 17.86
CA VAL A 174 -0.21 -16.62 18.45
C VAL A 174 0.49 -17.97 18.21
N GLU A 175 -0.24 -19.07 18.31
CA GLU A 175 0.33 -20.42 18.19
C GLU A 175 0.87 -20.70 16.79
N ARG A 176 0.20 -20.16 15.75
CA ARG A 176 0.69 -20.22 14.36
C ARG A 176 1.81 -19.20 14.11
N ALA A 177 1.72 -18.02 14.71
CA ALA A 177 2.66 -16.94 14.47
C ALA A 177 4.06 -17.20 15.08
N LEU A 178 4.13 -17.66 16.31
CA LEU A 178 5.40 -17.79 17.02
C LEU A 178 6.46 -18.63 16.31
N PRO A 179 6.19 -19.83 15.77
CA PRO A 179 7.20 -20.62 15.09
C PRO A 179 7.81 -19.93 13.89
N ILE A 180 7.00 -19.19 13.12
CA ILE A 180 7.41 -18.47 11.91
C ILE A 180 8.19 -17.20 12.30
N LEU A 181 7.64 -16.40 13.22
CA LEU A 181 8.26 -15.15 13.63
C LEU A 181 9.63 -15.38 14.31
N ARG A 182 9.81 -16.47 15.07
CA ARG A 182 11.10 -16.85 15.65
C ARG A 182 12.16 -17.21 14.60
N GLN A 183 11.75 -17.75 13.46
CA GLN A 183 12.65 -18.00 12.33
C GLN A 183 13.01 -16.68 11.63
N LEU A 184 12.01 -15.83 11.36
CA LEU A 184 12.23 -14.51 10.75
C LEU A 184 13.12 -13.61 11.63
N GLU A 185 13.04 -13.71 12.95
CA GLU A 185 13.88 -12.97 13.91
C GLU A 185 15.38 -13.29 13.75
N GLN A 186 15.71 -14.47 13.24
CA GLN A 186 17.11 -14.87 12.98
C GLN A 186 17.67 -14.31 11.66
N ILE A 187 16.83 -13.66 10.84
CA ILE A 187 17.21 -13.10 9.54
C ILE A 187 17.40 -11.59 9.69
N PRO A 188 18.64 -11.09 9.68
CA PRO A 188 18.96 -9.71 10.08
C PRO A 188 18.29 -8.61 9.25
N ILE A 189 17.92 -8.89 7.99
CA ILE A 189 17.28 -7.92 7.11
C ILE A 189 15.82 -7.63 7.51
N VAL A 190 15.16 -8.55 8.24
CA VAL A 190 13.77 -8.39 8.69
C VAL A 190 13.73 -7.40 9.84
N LYS A 191 13.11 -6.25 9.65
CA LYS A 191 13.10 -5.12 10.59
C LYS A 191 11.70 -4.67 11.01
N GLY A 192 10.65 -5.29 10.47
CA GLY A 192 9.29 -4.96 10.83
C GLY A 192 8.30 -6.05 10.40
N ILE A 193 7.26 -6.21 11.17
CA ILE A 193 6.14 -7.11 10.90
C ILE A 193 4.86 -6.32 11.07
N GLU A 194 4.08 -6.20 9.99
CA GLU A 194 2.76 -5.59 10.03
C GLU A 194 1.69 -6.68 10.15
N GLU A 195 0.78 -6.48 11.10
CA GLU A 195 -0.39 -7.32 11.34
C GLU A 195 -0.12 -8.83 11.24
N PRO A 196 0.74 -9.40 12.12
CA PRO A 196 0.97 -10.84 12.10
C PRO A 196 -0.31 -11.63 12.37
N ILE A 197 -1.14 -11.16 13.30
CA ILE A 197 -2.44 -11.72 13.69
C ILE A 197 -3.52 -10.63 13.61
N PHE A 198 -4.76 -10.99 13.83
CA PHE A 198 -5.86 -10.02 13.76
C PHE A 198 -5.70 -8.86 14.75
N ALA A 199 -5.97 -7.63 14.28
CA ALA A 199 -5.78 -6.39 15.05
C ALA A 199 -6.63 -6.31 16.34
N TYR A 200 -7.72 -7.07 16.43
CA TYR A 200 -8.58 -7.10 17.63
C TYR A 200 -8.11 -8.10 18.72
N ASP A 201 -7.12 -8.97 18.44
CA ASP A 201 -6.55 -9.90 19.41
C ASP A 201 -5.44 -9.23 20.25
N ILE A 202 -5.84 -8.32 21.13
CA ILE A 202 -4.93 -7.51 21.94
C ILE A 202 -4.03 -8.38 22.83
N GLU A 203 -4.58 -9.42 23.43
CA GLU A 203 -3.79 -10.32 24.30
C GLU A 203 -2.78 -11.14 23.48
N GLY A 204 -3.15 -11.53 22.26
CA GLY A 204 -2.24 -12.15 21.31
C GLY A 204 -1.10 -11.22 20.92
N TRP A 205 -1.37 -9.95 20.62
CA TRP A 205 -0.35 -8.94 20.32
C TRP A 205 0.62 -8.76 21.49
N ARG A 206 0.13 -8.63 22.72
CA ARG A 206 0.96 -8.52 23.95
C ARG A 206 1.86 -9.72 24.11
N ARG A 207 1.32 -10.93 23.92
CA ARG A 207 2.11 -12.16 24.00
C ARG A 207 3.19 -12.21 22.91
N LEU A 208 2.87 -11.87 21.67
CA LEU A 208 3.86 -11.81 20.60
C LEU A 208 4.97 -10.80 20.89
N HIS A 209 4.61 -9.62 21.38
CA HIS A 209 5.56 -8.56 21.73
C HIS A 209 6.50 -8.95 22.89
N GLN A 210 6.06 -9.83 23.78
CA GLN A 210 6.91 -10.38 24.85
C GLN A 210 7.91 -11.43 24.36
N GLU A 211 7.57 -12.15 23.29
CA GLU A 211 8.31 -13.33 22.80
C GLU A 211 9.23 -13.00 21.61
N ILE A 212 8.91 -11.97 20.82
CA ILE A 212 9.56 -11.59 19.57
C ILE A 212 10.09 -10.17 19.69
N ARG A 213 11.29 -9.92 19.19
CA ARG A 213 11.96 -8.62 19.23
C ARG A 213 11.85 -7.81 17.94
N ILE A 214 11.38 -8.43 16.85
CA ILE A 214 11.08 -7.68 15.62
C ILE A 214 9.95 -6.70 15.94
N PRO A 215 10.07 -5.40 15.57
CA PRO A 215 8.99 -4.44 15.76
C PRO A 215 7.71 -4.85 15.07
N PHE A 216 6.57 -4.65 15.74
CA PHE A 216 5.24 -4.89 15.19
C PHE A 216 4.53 -3.61 14.86
N TYR A 217 3.90 -3.58 13.68
CA TYR A 217 3.14 -2.44 13.18
C TYR A 217 1.67 -2.77 13.00
N LEU A 218 0.82 -1.83 13.42
CA LEU A 218 -0.63 -1.92 13.28
C LEU A 218 -1.08 -1.18 12.01
N HIS A 219 -1.90 -1.81 11.18
CA HIS A 219 -2.49 -1.15 10.02
C HIS A 219 -3.65 -0.22 10.44
N GLY A 220 -3.52 1.04 10.05
CA GLY A 220 -4.57 2.03 10.23
C GLY A 220 -4.56 2.75 11.59
N VAL A 221 -4.69 4.07 11.51
CA VAL A 221 -4.84 4.97 12.66
C VAL A 221 -6.27 5.50 12.79
N SER A 222 -7.11 5.32 11.74
CA SER A 222 -8.50 5.82 11.67
C SER A 222 -9.39 5.27 12.77
N THR A 223 -9.17 4.02 13.16
CA THR A 223 -9.92 3.39 14.25
C THR A 223 -9.77 4.12 15.59
N ILE A 224 -8.78 5.00 15.73
CA ILE A 224 -8.60 5.83 16.92
C ILE A 224 -9.55 7.03 16.93
N PHE A 225 -9.96 7.51 15.74
CA PHE A 225 -10.69 8.79 15.59
C PHE A 225 -12.09 8.65 15.00
N ASP A 226 -12.53 7.48 14.60
CA ASP A 226 -13.80 7.25 13.92
C ASP A 226 -15.03 7.38 14.86
N GLY A 227 -15.39 8.61 15.13
CA GLY A 227 -16.71 9.04 15.59
C GLY A 227 -17.06 8.74 17.05
N PRO A 228 -18.07 9.49 17.58
CA PRO A 228 -18.46 9.45 19.00
C PRO A 228 -19.17 8.14 19.42
N SER A 229 -19.56 7.29 18.49
CA SER A 229 -20.28 6.04 18.76
C SER A 229 -19.39 4.82 18.89
N ARG A 230 -18.09 4.94 18.57
CA ARG A 230 -17.14 3.84 18.74
C ARG A 230 -16.43 3.99 20.08
N GLN A 231 -16.56 2.96 20.89
CA GLN A 231 -15.76 2.84 22.12
C GLN A 231 -14.27 2.95 21.77
N PRO A 232 -13.40 3.39 22.70
CA PRO A 232 -11.97 3.35 22.50
C PRO A 232 -11.61 1.98 21.97
N SER A 233 -11.31 1.91 20.66
CA SER A 233 -10.99 0.65 19.99
C SER A 233 -9.72 0.06 20.57
N GLY A 234 -9.53 -1.25 20.41
CA GLY A 234 -8.31 -1.93 20.80
C GLY A 234 -7.03 -1.17 20.41
N PRO A 235 -6.92 -0.58 19.18
CA PRO A 235 -5.75 0.20 18.77
C PRO A 235 -5.36 1.35 19.69
N TRP A 236 -6.32 2.13 20.19
CA TRP A 236 -6.00 3.21 21.14
C TRP A 236 -5.49 2.69 22.49
N LEU A 237 -6.09 1.63 22.99
CA LEU A 237 -5.65 0.98 24.22
C LEU A 237 -4.26 0.36 24.02
N GLY A 238 -4.01 -0.28 22.87
CA GLY A 238 -2.74 -0.84 22.49
C GLY A 238 -1.64 0.23 22.36
N LEU A 239 -1.92 1.38 21.75
CA LEU A 239 -0.99 2.50 21.70
C LEU A 239 -0.58 2.97 23.09
N ARG A 240 -1.54 3.11 24.01
CA ARG A 240 -1.27 3.49 25.41
C ARG A 240 -0.53 2.41 26.19
N ALA A 241 -0.77 1.16 25.90
CA ALA A 241 -0.14 0.02 26.57
C ALA A 241 1.24 -0.34 25.97
N GLY A 242 1.57 0.19 24.78
CA GLY A 242 2.78 -0.17 24.05
C GLY A 242 2.72 -1.57 23.46
N ASP A 243 1.54 -1.99 23.00
CA ASP A 243 1.31 -3.33 22.45
C ASP A 243 1.82 -3.46 21.00
N PHE A 244 2.23 -2.36 20.36
CA PHE A 244 2.87 -2.30 19.04
C PHE A 244 3.91 -1.17 18.97
N ASP A 245 4.88 -1.29 18.07
CA ASP A 245 6.03 -0.40 17.96
C ASP A 245 5.84 0.72 16.93
N GLY A 246 4.82 0.63 16.11
CA GLY A 246 4.46 1.62 15.11
C GLY A 246 3.10 1.35 14.51
N ALA A 247 2.62 2.29 13.69
CA ALA A 247 1.37 2.12 12.97
C ALA A 247 1.41 2.75 11.58
N LEU A 248 0.46 2.34 10.74
CA LEU A 248 0.29 2.87 9.40
C LEU A 248 -0.79 3.95 9.38
N CYS A 249 -0.45 5.12 8.90
CA CYS A 249 -1.39 6.14 8.45
C CYS A 249 -1.71 5.87 6.98
N SER A 250 -2.76 5.08 6.74
CA SER A 250 -3.08 4.54 5.42
C SER A 250 -4.32 5.21 4.84
N HIS A 251 -4.14 5.98 3.75
CA HIS A 251 -5.23 6.64 3.00
C HIS A 251 -6.19 7.49 3.87
N GLU A 252 -5.67 8.03 4.96
CA GLU A 252 -6.44 8.86 5.89
C GLU A 252 -6.76 10.23 5.31
N THR A 253 -7.86 10.83 5.76
CA THR A 253 -8.08 12.25 5.53
C THR A 253 -6.97 13.07 6.18
N ILE A 254 -6.73 14.28 5.68
CA ILE A 254 -5.70 15.17 6.23
C ILE A 254 -5.94 15.41 7.72
N ARG A 255 -7.18 15.61 8.12
CA ARG A 255 -7.56 15.76 9.53
C ARG A 255 -7.14 14.58 10.39
N ASN A 256 -7.47 13.37 9.95
CA ASN A 256 -7.15 12.16 10.69
C ASN A 256 -5.63 11.90 10.72
N ALA A 257 -4.94 12.13 9.61
CA ALA A 257 -3.49 12.00 9.53
C ALA A 257 -2.76 12.95 10.51
N LEU A 258 -3.15 14.23 10.53
CA LEU A 258 -2.57 15.20 11.44
C LEU A 258 -2.92 14.90 12.90
N ALA A 259 -4.18 14.51 13.19
CA ALA A 259 -4.57 14.10 14.54
C ALA A 259 -3.80 12.86 15.01
N ALA A 260 -3.63 11.86 14.15
CA ALA A 260 -2.79 10.70 14.41
C ALA A 260 -1.34 11.09 14.72
N SER A 261 -0.76 12.01 13.93
CA SER A 261 0.60 12.49 14.17
C SER A 261 0.80 13.00 15.59
N TRP A 262 -0.13 13.79 16.11
CA TRP A 262 -0.06 14.30 17.50
C TRP A 262 -0.25 13.22 18.56
N ALA A 263 -1.21 12.30 18.35
CA ALA A 263 -1.46 11.21 19.29
C ALA A 263 -0.25 10.27 19.39
N PHE A 264 0.33 9.91 18.26
CA PHE A 264 1.49 9.04 18.17
C PHE A 264 2.78 9.74 18.68
N ALA A 265 2.91 11.05 18.46
CA ALA A 265 3.99 11.83 19.05
C ALA A 265 3.93 11.84 20.59
N ALA A 266 2.74 11.97 21.16
CA ALA A 266 2.54 11.91 22.61
C ALA A 266 2.87 10.51 23.19
N ALA A 267 2.74 9.46 22.41
CA ALA A 267 3.12 8.09 22.77
C ALA A 267 4.57 7.73 22.38
N ASN A 268 5.30 8.64 21.72
CA ASN A 268 6.62 8.40 21.14
C ASN A 268 6.66 7.18 20.20
N THR A 269 5.61 6.99 19.41
CA THR A 269 5.43 5.85 18.50
C THR A 269 5.54 6.32 17.05
N PRO A 270 6.38 5.70 16.21
CA PRO A 270 6.54 6.09 14.82
C PRO A 270 5.36 5.69 13.94
N ILE A 271 5.21 6.41 12.82
CA ILE A 271 4.18 6.18 11.81
C ILE A 271 4.85 5.89 10.47
N LEU A 272 4.29 4.93 9.73
CA LEU A 272 4.49 4.72 8.31
C LEU A 272 3.35 5.39 7.54
N LEU A 273 3.69 6.27 6.58
CA LEU A 273 2.70 6.84 5.67
C LEU A 273 2.45 5.88 4.51
N GLN A 274 1.19 5.52 4.27
CA GLN A 274 0.80 4.70 3.13
C GLN A 274 -0.29 5.40 2.32
N TYR A 275 0.12 6.03 1.22
CA TYR A 275 -0.77 6.71 0.28
C TYR A 275 -0.41 6.23 -1.13
N VAL A 276 -1.12 5.22 -1.62
CA VAL A 276 -0.84 4.56 -2.89
C VAL A 276 -1.42 5.35 -4.06
N GLY A 277 -0.65 5.51 -5.12
CA GLY A 277 -1.01 6.18 -6.35
C GLY A 277 0.21 6.44 -7.22
N THR A 278 0.09 7.35 -8.20
CA THR A 278 1.19 7.78 -9.05
C THR A 278 1.97 8.95 -8.42
N GLY A 279 2.73 9.71 -9.20
CA GLY A 279 3.53 10.83 -8.73
C GLY A 279 2.73 11.94 -8.05
N ILE A 280 1.44 12.12 -8.39
CA ILE A 280 0.58 13.13 -7.75
C ILE A 280 0.34 12.76 -6.27
N THR A 281 -0.07 11.53 -6.02
CA THR A 281 -0.27 11.03 -4.65
C THR A 281 1.04 10.95 -3.88
N ALA A 282 2.15 10.59 -4.54
CA ALA A 282 3.47 10.56 -3.90
C ALA A 282 3.91 11.94 -3.42
N ALA A 283 3.68 13.01 -4.20
CA ALA A 283 3.90 14.38 -3.78
C ALA A 283 3.08 14.75 -2.54
N PHE A 284 1.78 14.41 -2.54
CA PHE A 284 0.91 14.65 -1.39
C PHE A 284 1.39 13.94 -0.12
N ALA A 285 1.79 12.66 -0.23
CA ALA A 285 2.37 11.91 0.89
C ALA A 285 3.64 12.58 1.45
N CYS A 286 4.49 13.15 0.57
CA CYS A 286 5.64 13.93 0.99
C CYS A 286 5.27 15.19 1.75
N HIS A 287 4.23 15.92 1.34
CA HIS A 287 3.76 17.09 2.07
C HIS A 287 3.26 16.73 3.48
N LEU A 288 2.52 15.63 3.64
CA LEU A 288 2.15 15.11 4.95
C LEU A 288 3.38 14.72 5.77
N GLY A 289 4.29 13.96 5.19
CA GLY A 289 5.54 13.55 5.85
C GLY A 289 6.40 14.73 6.29
N ALA A 290 6.36 15.85 5.58
CA ALA A 290 7.10 17.05 5.93
C ALA A 290 6.69 17.66 7.27
N VAL A 291 5.43 17.49 7.69
CA VAL A 291 4.87 18.12 8.91
C VAL A 291 4.59 17.13 10.04
N MET A 292 4.52 15.83 9.75
CA MET A 292 4.22 14.80 10.75
C MET A 292 5.50 14.34 11.46
N HIS A 293 5.70 14.74 12.72
CA HIS A 293 6.89 14.44 13.52
C HIS A 293 7.24 12.93 13.56
N THR A 294 6.23 12.11 13.72
CA THR A 294 6.36 10.65 13.88
C THR A 294 6.39 9.86 12.57
N ALA A 295 6.22 10.50 11.40
CA ALA A 295 6.34 9.85 10.09
C ALA A 295 7.82 9.56 9.77
N THR A 296 8.41 8.62 10.51
CA THR A 296 9.84 8.26 10.43
C THR A 296 10.10 6.88 9.88
N LEU A 297 9.07 6.03 9.79
CA LEU A 297 9.17 4.74 9.09
C LEU A 297 9.13 4.95 7.58
N PRO A 298 9.71 4.03 6.77
CA PRO A 298 9.70 4.16 5.31
C PRO A 298 8.27 4.14 4.75
N GLY A 299 7.80 5.29 4.26
CA GLY A 299 6.47 5.45 3.69
C GLY A 299 6.29 4.68 2.38
N VAL A 300 5.06 4.28 2.09
CA VAL A 300 4.71 3.53 0.88
C VAL A 300 3.76 4.36 0.02
N THR A 301 4.20 4.69 -1.20
CA THR A 301 3.37 5.37 -2.21
C THR A 301 3.08 4.49 -3.41
N ALA A 302 3.87 3.44 -3.60
CA ALA A 302 3.75 2.45 -4.68
C ALA A 302 3.77 3.05 -6.11
N HIS A 303 4.11 4.34 -6.29
CA HIS A 303 4.20 4.99 -7.60
C HIS A 303 5.16 4.26 -8.55
N HIS A 304 6.24 3.71 -8.03
CA HIS A 304 7.21 2.90 -8.77
C HIS A 304 6.66 1.58 -9.35
N THR A 305 5.42 1.24 -9.06
CA THR A 305 4.76 0.07 -9.64
C THR A 305 4.11 0.35 -10.99
N TYR A 306 3.86 1.61 -11.31
CA TYR A 306 3.33 2.06 -12.59
C TYR A 306 4.46 2.36 -13.59
N GLU A 307 4.19 2.20 -14.90
CA GLU A 307 5.13 2.59 -15.96
C GLU A 307 5.36 4.10 -16.03
N ASP A 308 4.44 4.89 -15.47
CA ASP A 308 4.47 6.35 -15.57
C ASP A 308 3.93 7.01 -14.30
N ASP A 309 4.58 8.09 -13.88
CA ASP A 309 4.21 8.88 -12.70
C ASP A 309 3.13 9.95 -12.99
N LEU A 310 2.72 10.13 -14.24
CA LEU A 310 1.78 11.15 -14.73
C LEU A 310 2.19 12.61 -14.44
N ILE A 311 3.43 12.84 -14.09
CA ILE A 311 3.99 14.17 -13.81
C ILE A 311 5.24 14.43 -14.65
N VAL A 312 5.46 15.70 -15.02
CA VAL A 312 6.57 16.10 -15.92
C VAL A 312 7.95 15.73 -15.36
N GLU A 313 8.15 15.89 -14.06
CA GLU A 313 9.39 15.54 -13.37
C GLU A 313 9.14 14.42 -12.37
N PRO A 314 9.43 13.15 -12.73
CA PRO A 314 9.24 11.99 -11.84
C PRO A 314 10.04 12.12 -10.54
N HIS A 315 9.44 11.69 -9.45
CA HIS A 315 10.11 11.72 -8.15
C HIS A 315 11.34 10.82 -8.12
N GLN A 316 12.39 11.29 -7.44
CA GLN A 316 13.61 10.53 -7.24
C GLN A 316 13.78 10.16 -5.77
N VAL A 317 14.00 8.86 -5.52
CA VAL A 317 14.38 8.39 -4.19
C VAL A 317 15.89 8.29 -4.10
N GLN A 318 16.47 8.94 -3.10
CA GLN A 318 17.91 8.95 -2.86
C GLN A 318 18.20 8.44 -1.44
N ARG A 319 18.94 7.34 -1.34
CA ARG A 319 19.29 6.72 -0.05
C ARG A 319 18.09 6.43 0.86
N GLY A 320 16.95 6.04 0.26
CA GLY A 320 15.71 5.76 0.96
C GLY A 320 14.87 6.99 1.33
N PHE A 321 15.16 8.15 0.73
CA PHE A 321 14.41 9.38 0.99
C PHE A 321 13.97 10.07 -0.31
N MET A 322 12.82 10.72 -0.27
CA MET A 322 12.29 11.57 -1.32
C MET A 322 12.22 13.02 -0.84
N GLN A 323 12.67 13.95 -1.67
CA GLN A 323 12.64 15.37 -1.32
C GLN A 323 11.21 15.89 -1.33
N VAL A 324 10.85 16.67 -0.32
CA VAL A 324 9.57 17.36 -0.26
C VAL A 324 9.48 18.40 -1.37
N PRO A 325 8.44 18.40 -2.22
CA PRO A 325 8.29 19.41 -3.25
C PRO A 325 8.21 20.82 -2.65
N THR A 326 8.90 21.78 -3.29
CA THR A 326 9.02 23.18 -2.82
C THR A 326 8.17 24.15 -3.62
N GLY A 327 7.66 23.75 -4.77
CA GLY A 327 6.79 24.55 -5.62
C GLY A 327 5.42 24.82 -4.98
N PRO A 328 4.66 25.80 -5.51
CA PRO A 328 3.31 26.10 -5.04
C PRO A 328 2.36 24.89 -5.19
N GLY A 329 1.46 24.72 -4.24
CA GLY A 329 0.52 23.58 -4.21
C GLY A 329 1.24 22.28 -3.90
N LEU A 330 0.94 21.22 -4.66
CA LEU A 330 1.66 19.94 -4.60
C LEU A 330 3.08 20.02 -5.16
N GLY A 331 3.41 21.13 -5.86
CA GLY A 331 4.74 21.35 -6.42
C GLY A 331 5.09 20.41 -7.57
N VAL A 332 4.08 19.82 -8.20
CA VAL A 332 4.19 18.97 -9.40
C VAL A 332 3.36 19.55 -10.54
N GLU A 333 3.78 19.26 -11.76
CA GLU A 333 3.09 19.60 -12.99
C GLU A 333 2.62 18.31 -13.67
N LEU A 334 1.35 18.28 -14.11
CA LEU A 334 0.77 17.13 -14.80
C LEU A 334 1.38 16.98 -16.19
N ASP A 335 1.80 15.78 -16.55
CA ASP A 335 2.21 15.45 -17.92
C ASP A 335 0.97 15.22 -18.80
N GLU A 336 0.55 16.27 -19.49
CA GLU A 336 -0.62 16.20 -20.40
C GLU A 336 -0.40 15.20 -21.54
N ALA A 337 0.84 14.95 -21.97
CA ALA A 337 1.13 13.95 -22.98
C ALA A 337 0.97 12.53 -22.43
N ALA A 338 1.32 12.28 -21.18
CA ALA A 338 1.05 11.03 -20.50
C ALA A 338 -0.47 10.82 -20.32
N ILE A 339 -1.20 11.86 -19.93
CA ILE A 339 -2.67 11.81 -19.83
C ILE A 339 -3.31 11.36 -21.14
N GLU A 340 -2.94 11.97 -22.26
CA GLU A 340 -3.46 11.57 -23.58
C GLU A 340 -3.02 10.16 -23.99
N ARG A 341 -1.82 9.73 -23.60
CA ARG A 341 -1.30 8.38 -23.86
C ARG A 341 -2.13 7.31 -23.18
N TYR A 342 -2.56 7.53 -21.93
CA TYR A 342 -3.21 6.53 -21.09
C TYR A 342 -4.73 6.64 -21.01
N ARG A 343 -5.34 7.62 -21.67
CA ARG A 343 -6.79 7.86 -21.67
C ARG A 343 -7.60 6.70 -22.27
N ASP A 344 -7.14 6.19 -23.41
CA ASP A 344 -7.87 5.19 -24.19
C ASP A 344 -7.16 3.83 -24.27
N VAL A 345 -6.29 3.53 -23.30
CA VAL A 345 -5.62 2.24 -23.24
C VAL A 345 -6.65 1.15 -22.91
N PRO A 346 -6.78 0.11 -23.76
CA PRO A 346 -7.73 -0.96 -23.50
C PRO A 346 -7.32 -1.80 -22.30
N ALA A 347 -8.30 -2.41 -21.63
CA ALA A 347 -8.00 -3.39 -20.60
C ALA A 347 -7.17 -4.55 -21.19
N PRO A 348 -6.10 -4.98 -20.50
CA PRO A 348 -5.30 -6.11 -20.96
C PRO A 348 -6.16 -7.36 -20.98
N GLN A 349 -5.99 -8.16 -22.04
CA GLN A 349 -6.62 -9.47 -22.14
C GLN A 349 -5.65 -10.52 -21.59
N TRP A 350 -6.07 -11.14 -20.51
CA TRP A 350 -5.29 -12.19 -19.86
C TRP A 350 -5.86 -13.57 -20.12
N SER A 351 -4.99 -14.56 -20.22
CA SER A 351 -5.40 -15.95 -20.34
C SER A 351 -6.17 -16.42 -19.10
N ARG A 352 -7.12 -17.32 -19.27
CA ARG A 352 -7.70 -18.05 -18.13
C ARG A 352 -6.57 -18.72 -17.36
N HIS A 353 -6.68 -18.73 -16.05
CA HIS A 353 -5.69 -19.37 -15.17
C HIS A 353 -6.37 -19.88 -13.91
N PHE A 354 -5.64 -20.70 -13.17
CA PHE A 354 -5.96 -21.11 -11.81
C PHE A 354 -4.69 -21.26 -10.99
N SER A 355 -4.81 -21.13 -9.68
CA SER A 355 -3.66 -21.19 -8.77
C SER A 355 -3.42 -22.61 -8.29
N VAL A 356 -2.16 -23.02 -8.26
CA VAL A 356 -1.71 -24.32 -7.75
C VAL A 356 -0.77 -24.07 -6.58
N VAL A 357 -1.16 -24.52 -5.41
CA VAL A 357 -0.32 -24.52 -4.21
C VAL A 357 0.30 -25.89 -4.07
N THR A 358 1.62 -25.96 -4.17
CA THR A 358 2.40 -27.18 -3.94
C THR A 358 2.88 -27.20 -2.50
N LEU A 359 2.46 -28.19 -1.75
CA LEU A 359 2.83 -28.43 -0.36
C LEU A 359 4.12 -29.25 -0.25
N PRO A 360 4.81 -29.25 0.91
CA PRO A 360 5.94 -30.14 1.15
C PRO A 360 5.59 -31.59 0.85
N GLY A 361 6.46 -32.26 0.07
CA GLY A 361 6.20 -33.63 -0.40
C GLY A 361 5.55 -33.73 -1.76
N GLY A 362 5.26 -32.61 -2.43
CA GLY A 362 4.78 -32.56 -3.81
C GLY A 362 3.28 -32.74 -3.97
N LEU A 363 2.51 -32.63 -2.89
CA LEU A 363 1.05 -32.60 -2.96
C LEU A 363 0.56 -31.29 -3.55
N GLU A 364 -0.24 -31.34 -4.61
CA GLU A 364 -0.79 -30.15 -5.27
C GLU A 364 -2.26 -29.92 -4.90
N HIS A 365 -2.57 -28.69 -4.52
CA HIS A 365 -3.91 -28.22 -4.31
C HIS A 365 -4.26 -27.13 -5.30
N TYR A 366 -5.34 -27.32 -6.02
CA TYR A 366 -5.80 -26.45 -7.09
C TYR A 366 -6.89 -25.53 -6.57
N TYR A 367 -6.70 -24.23 -6.75
CA TYR A 367 -7.61 -23.17 -6.34
C TYR A 367 -8.09 -22.40 -7.57
N ARG A 368 -9.32 -21.91 -7.55
CA ARG A 368 -9.88 -21.09 -8.63
C ARG A 368 -9.02 -19.84 -8.94
N ASN A 369 -8.44 -19.24 -7.88
CA ASN A 369 -7.56 -18.08 -7.94
C ASN A 369 -6.85 -17.84 -6.60
N LEU A 370 -5.91 -16.90 -6.57
CA LEU A 370 -5.16 -16.52 -5.36
C LEU A 370 -6.05 -16.10 -4.18
N ARG A 371 -7.15 -15.37 -4.43
CA ARG A 371 -8.06 -14.93 -3.35
C ARG A 371 -8.73 -16.11 -2.65
N GLN A 372 -9.10 -17.14 -3.41
CA GLN A 372 -9.65 -18.37 -2.83
C GLN A 372 -8.57 -19.09 -2.00
N ALA A 373 -7.35 -19.24 -2.53
CA ALA A 373 -6.24 -19.86 -1.82
C ALA A 373 -5.95 -19.13 -0.50
N GLU A 374 -5.79 -17.81 -0.53
CA GLU A 374 -5.52 -17.00 0.67
C GLU A 374 -6.63 -17.16 1.72
N ARG A 375 -7.88 -17.06 1.30
CA ARG A 375 -9.04 -17.22 2.21
C ARG A 375 -9.06 -18.58 2.88
N LEU A 376 -8.93 -19.65 2.11
CA LEU A 376 -9.06 -21.01 2.61
C LEU A 376 -7.86 -21.43 3.48
N MET A 377 -6.65 -21.04 3.12
CA MET A 377 -5.47 -21.30 3.93
C MET A 377 -5.50 -20.54 5.27
N LYS A 378 -6.02 -19.31 5.31
CA LYS A 378 -6.30 -18.61 6.56
C LYS A 378 -7.31 -19.38 7.44
N GLN A 379 -8.30 -20.01 6.83
CA GLN A 379 -9.30 -20.84 7.52
C GLN A 379 -8.75 -22.21 7.97
N GLY A 380 -7.54 -22.57 7.60
CA GLY A 380 -6.91 -23.82 7.98
C GLY A 380 -7.25 -25.00 7.09
N VAL A 381 -7.69 -24.77 5.86
CA VAL A 381 -7.93 -25.82 4.87
C VAL A 381 -6.61 -26.47 4.44
N ASP A 382 -5.55 -25.66 4.40
CA ASP A 382 -4.18 -26.08 4.11
C ASP A 382 -3.20 -25.54 5.14
N GLU A 383 -1.98 -26.11 5.17
CA GLU A 383 -0.90 -25.64 6.01
C GLU A 383 -0.33 -24.34 5.46
N ALA A 384 -0.65 -23.26 6.14
CA ALA A 384 -0.20 -21.92 5.78
C ALA A 384 1.27 -21.71 6.14
N PHE A 385 2.04 -21.10 5.25
CA PHE A 385 3.47 -20.80 5.44
C PHE A 385 4.33 -22.04 5.73
N ALA A 386 3.93 -23.21 5.25
CA ALA A 386 4.71 -24.43 5.44
C ALA A 386 6.12 -24.28 4.79
N PRO A 387 7.16 -24.86 5.37
CA PRO A 387 8.49 -24.84 4.78
C PRO A 387 8.48 -25.45 3.36
N GLY A 388 8.91 -24.67 2.36
CA GLY A 388 8.94 -25.08 0.97
C GLY A 388 7.57 -25.05 0.26
N VAL A 389 6.52 -24.49 0.87
CA VAL A 389 5.26 -24.25 0.16
C VAL A 389 5.48 -23.20 -0.94
N CYS A 390 4.96 -23.48 -2.12
CA CYS A 390 5.06 -22.55 -3.24
C CYS A 390 3.76 -22.48 -4.03
N LEU A 391 3.59 -21.36 -4.72
CA LEU A 391 2.49 -21.09 -5.59
C LEU A 391 2.95 -21.03 -7.05
N THR A 392 2.17 -21.62 -7.93
CA THR A 392 2.30 -21.42 -9.38
C THR A 392 0.94 -21.07 -9.97
N GLU A 393 0.94 -20.22 -10.98
CA GLU A 393 -0.28 -19.95 -11.76
C GLU A 393 -0.24 -20.76 -13.03
N ARG A 394 -1.22 -21.62 -13.23
CA ARG A 394 -1.36 -22.44 -14.42
C ARG A 394 -2.27 -21.76 -15.42
N GLU A 395 -1.69 -21.31 -16.53
CA GLU A 395 -2.40 -20.65 -17.62
C GLU A 395 -3.01 -21.67 -18.58
N ASP A 396 -4.06 -21.21 -19.29
CA ASP A 396 -4.74 -21.98 -20.32
C ASP A 396 -3.77 -22.37 -21.45
N ASP A 397 -3.52 -23.65 -21.56
CA ASP A 397 -2.67 -24.26 -22.59
C ASP A 397 -3.47 -24.78 -23.80
N GLY A 398 -4.79 -24.53 -23.81
CA GLY A 398 -5.74 -25.00 -24.84
C GLY A 398 -6.09 -26.49 -24.72
N SER A 399 -5.64 -27.19 -23.68
CA SER A 399 -5.94 -28.63 -23.50
C SER A 399 -7.34 -28.86 -22.92
N ALA A 400 -7.91 -30.02 -23.28
CA ALA A 400 -9.18 -30.46 -22.71
C ALA A 400 -9.08 -30.74 -21.20
N ASP A 401 -7.91 -31.08 -20.69
CA ASP A 401 -7.68 -31.32 -19.27
C ASP A 401 -7.65 -30.03 -18.49
N PHE A 402 -7.01 -28.97 -19.03
CA PHE A 402 -7.09 -27.62 -18.46
C PHE A 402 -8.56 -27.16 -18.38
N ASP A 403 -9.28 -27.27 -19.49
CA ASP A 403 -10.67 -26.80 -19.60
C ASP A 403 -11.58 -27.49 -18.58
N LYS A 404 -11.48 -28.81 -18.45
CA LYS A 404 -12.22 -29.62 -17.48
C LYS A 404 -11.92 -29.22 -16.04
N LEU A 405 -10.63 -29.05 -15.70
CA LEU A 405 -10.24 -28.68 -14.35
C LEU A 405 -10.65 -27.23 -14.03
N TRP A 406 -10.46 -26.30 -14.97
CA TRP A 406 -10.84 -24.93 -14.80
C TRP A 406 -12.36 -24.79 -14.50
N HIS A 407 -13.23 -25.44 -15.26
CA HIS A 407 -14.67 -25.43 -15.02
C HIS A 407 -15.03 -26.01 -13.64
N ARG A 408 -14.43 -27.13 -13.23
CA ARG A 408 -14.66 -27.70 -11.91
C ARG A 408 -14.25 -26.72 -10.79
N LEU A 409 -13.17 -25.99 -10.96
CA LEU A 409 -12.69 -25.00 -9.99
C LEU A 409 -13.63 -23.80 -9.90
N GLN A 410 -14.23 -23.34 -11.03
CA GLN A 410 -15.19 -22.22 -10.99
C GLN A 410 -16.45 -22.58 -10.19
N GLU A 411 -16.88 -23.84 -10.18
CA GLU A 411 -18.04 -24.33 -9.48
C GLU A 411 -17.76 -24.73 -8.02
N SER A 412 -16.48 -24.83 -7.61
CA SER A 412 -16.08 -25.32 -6.28
C SER A 412 -15.77 -24.16 -5.32
N ASP A 413 -16.30 -24.24 -4.11
CA ASP A 413 -15.90 -23.39 -2.98
C ASP A 413 -14.64 -23.88 -2.26
N TRP A 414 -14.19 -25.08 -2.57
CA TRP A 414 -13.06 -25.77 -1.96
C TRP A 414 -11.95 -26.07 -2.97
N PRO A 415 -10.68 -26.26 -2.53
CA PRO A 415 -9.62 -26.69 -3.41
C PRO A 415 -9.92 -28.10 -3.98
N ILE A 416 -9.36 -28.36 -5.12
CA ILE A 416 -9.32 -29.73 -5.70
C ILE A 416 -7.93 -30.28 -5.43
N TRP A 417 -7.88 -31.46 -4.86
CA TRP A 417 -6.65 -32.15 -4.54
C TRP A 417 -6.31 -33.14 -5.65
N ALA A 418 -5.04 -33.22 -6.06
CA ALA A 418 -4.51 -34.18 -7.03
C ALA A 418 -3.33 -34.96 -6.45
#